data_22186d1ab66bd1943883678417ff64b4
#
_entry.id   22186d1ab66bd1943883678417ff64b4
#
_cell.length_a   1.000
_cell.length_b   1.000
_cell.length_c   1.000
_cell.angle_alpha   90.00
_cell.angle_beta   90.00
_cell.angle_gamma   90.00
#
_symmetry.space_group_name_H-M   'P 1'
#
loop_
_entity.id
_entity.type
_entity.pdbx_description
1 polymer ?
#
loop_
_entity_poly.entity_id
_entity_poly.type
_entity_poly.pdbx_seq_one_letter_code
_entity_poly.pdbx_strand_id
1 'polypeptide(L)'
;MSIHFPFSIARPITRVIAAAACVVALLPAASRAADLLDPRSLTVAADVPAKQARAQILAARRYGTFWNTGDATLARTALAADFVDRTLPAGREQGVAGPLAASSTMRAAIPDLHCDIEQMIVAGDRVVVHLHFRGHFTGTFNATTGSGQSIDFIATDIYRIDHGRIAENWHIEDNLTLMRQLGLVG
;
A
#
# COMPACT_ATOMS: atom_id res chain seq x y z
N MET A 1 -7.32 -100.78 -11.60
CA MET A 1 -7.02 -99.78 -12.65
C MET A 1 -7.32 -98.40 -12.05
N SER A 2 -6.28 -97.78 -11.38
CA SER A 2 -6.41 -96.50 -10.62
C SER A 2 -5.75 -95.43 -11.40
N ILE A 3 -6.52 -94.36 -11.70
CA ILE A 3 -6.03 -93.21 -12.43
C ILE A 3 -5.81 -92.08 -11.41
N HIS A 4 -4.53 -91.70 -11.27
CA HIS A 4 -4.13 -90.52 -10.45
C HIS A 4 -4.20 -89.26 -11.29
N PHE A 5 -4.89 -88.25 -10.83
CA PHE A 5 -4.81 -86.86 -11.34
C PHE A 5 -3.91 -85.99 -10.42
N PRO A 6 -3.01 -85.21 -10.92
CA PRO A 6 -2.22 -84.31 -10.09
C PRO A 6 -2.96 -82.95 -9.92
N PHE A 7 -3.16 -82.53 -8.69
CA PHE A 7 -3.61 -81.21 -8.35
C PHE A 7 -2.49 -80.17 -8.55
N SER A 8 -2.77 -79.19 -9.42
CA SER A 8 -1.87 -78.04 -9.63
C SER A 8 -2.33 -76.91 -8.68
N ILE A 9 -1.45 -76.51 -7.75
CA ILE A 9 -1.71 -75.41 -6.80
C ILE A 9 -1.23 -74.11 -7.48
N ALA A 10 -2.21 -73.27 -7.86
CA ALA A 10 -1.94 -71.91 -8.33
C ALA A 10 -1.56 -71.00 -7.16
N ARG A 11 -0.41 -70.35 -7.19
CA ARG A 11 0.03 -69.38 -6.22
C ARG A 11 -0.59 -67.99 -6.56
N PRO A 12 -1.16 -67.25 -5.56
CA PRO A 12 -1.64 -65.92 -5.80
C PRO A 12 -0.50 -64.92 -5.95
N ILE A 13 -0.55 -64.14 -7.03
CA ILE A 13 0.38 -63.03 -7.28
C ILE A 13 -0.16 -61.82 -6.53
N THR A 14 0.48 -61.47 -5.42
CA THR A 14 0.18 -60.23 -4.67
C THR A 14 0.80 -59.02 -5.42
N ARG A 15 -0.02 -58.24 -6.09
CA ARG A 15 0.41 -56.97 -6.68
C ARG A 15 0.52 -55.92 -5.56
N VAL A 16 1.74 -55.50 -5.24
CA VAL A 16 2.00 -54.37 -4.37
C VAL A 16 1.82 -53.10 -5.23
N ILE A 17 0.75 -52.34 -4.95
CA ILE A 17 0.58 -51.02 -5.56
C ILE A 17 1.33 -50.04 -4.69
N ALA A 18 2.47 -49.54 -5.19
CA ALA A 18 3.20 -48.44 -4.58
C ALA A 18 2.48 -47.12 -4.90
N ALA A 19 1.78 -46.56 -3.90
CA ALA A 19 1.21 -45.24 -3.99
C ALA A 19 2.33 -44.19 -3.84
N ALA A 20 2.71 -43.55 -4.94
CA ALA A 20 3.62 -42.40 -4.94
C ALA A 20 2.87 -41.18 -4.42
N ALA A 21 3.10 -40.78 -3.18
CA ALA A 21 2.60 -39.51 -2.63
C ALA A 21 3.44 -38.37 -3.23
N CYS A 22 2.86 -37.61 -4.17
CA CYS A 22 3.40 -36.35 -4.60
C CYS A 22 3.25 -35.32 -3.48
N VAL A 23 4.32 -35.05 -2.75
CA VAL A 23 4.42 -33.90 -1.84
C VAL A 23 4.59 -32.65 -2.69
N VAL A 24 3.50 -31.92 -2.93
CA VAL A 24 3.57 -30.58 -3.51
C VAL A 24 4.09 -29.66 -2.41
N ALA A 25 5.38 -29.34 -2.46
CA ALA A 25 5.97 -28.29 -1.63
C ALA A 25 5.37 -26.95 -2.06
N LEU A 26 4.44 -26.40 -1.27
CA LEU A 26 4.03 -24.99 -1.38
C LEU A 26 5.23 -24.14 -0.97
N LEU A 27 5.99 -23.66 -1.94
CA LEU A 27 6.96 -22.61 -1.72
C LEU A 27 6.18 -21.37 -1.29
N PRO A 28 6.55 -20.69 -0.17
CA PRO A 28 5.92 -19.43 0.18
C PRO A 28 6.21 -18.45 -0.98
N ALA A 29 5.15 -17.87 -1.54
CA ALA A 29 5.28 -16.78 -2.49
C ALA A 29 6.07 -15.68 -1.78
N ALA A 30 7.31 -15.45 -2.20
CA ALA A 30 8.09 -14.32 -1.72
C ALA A 30 7.27 -13.07 -2.04
N SER A 31 6.75 -12.41 -1.00
CA SER A 31 6.10 -11.11 -1.12
C SER A 31 7.13 -10.18 -1.75
N ARG A 32 6.93 -9.86 -3.03
CA ARG A 32 7.75 -8.89 -3.73
C ARG A 32 7.56 -7.58 -2.98
N ALA A 33 8.62 -7.07 -2.35
CA ALA A 33 8.58 -5.75 -1.75
C ALA A 33 8.07 -4.78 -2.83
N ALA A 34 6.96 -4.10 -2.57
CA ALA A 34 6.43 -3.13 -3.53
C ALA A 34 7.52 -2.12 -3.84
N ASP A 35 7.78 -1.87 -5.12
CA ASP A 35 8.72 -0.84 -5.52
C ASP A 35 8.18 0.50 -5.00
N LEU A 36 8.96 1.14 -4.12
CA LEU A 36 8.57 2.41 -3.52
C LEU A 36 8.64 3.51 -4.57
N LEU A 37 7.66 4.42 -4.57
CA LEU A 37 7.69 5.61 -5.41
C LEU A 37 8.99 6.39 -5.21
N ASP A 38 9.61 6.79 -6.31
CA ASP A 38 10.70 7.74 -6.31
C ASP A 38 10.15 9.16 -6.53
N PRO A 39 10.63 10.17 -5.79
CA PRO A 39 10.28 11.55 -6.06
C PRO A 39 10.87 11.96 -7.41
N ARG A 40 10.10 12.69 -8.23
CA ARG A 40 10.58 13.24 -9.50
C ARG A 40 11.69 14.28 -9.28
N SER A 41 11.62 15.01 -8.18
CA SER A 41 12.64 15.95 -7.74
C SER A 41 12.94 15.76 -6.25
N LEU A 42 14.21 15.67 -5.89
CA LEU A 42 14.70 15.52 -4.52
C LEU A 42 15.71 16.59 -4.19
N THR A 43 15.46 17.36 -3.14
CA THR A 43 16.40 18.31 -2.57
C THR A 43 16.70 17.92 -1.14
N VAL A 44 17.98 17.83 -0.78
CA VAL A 44 18.43 17.57 0.59
C VAL A 44 19.31 18.72 1.03
N ALA A 45 18.99 19.35 2.15
CA ALA A 45 19.81 20.42 2.72
C ALA A 45 21.20 19.87 3.09
N ALA A 46 22.23 20.66 2.84
CA ALA A 46 23.63 20.22 2.94
C ALA A 46 24.06 19.86 4.38
N ASP A 47 23.36 20.36 5.39
CA ASP A 47 23.59 20.12 6.81
C ASP A 47 22.94 18.85 7.34
N VAL A 48 22.10 18.15 6.53
CA VAL A 48 21.46 16.90 6.93
C VAL A 48 22.41 15.72 6.72
N PRO A 49 22.77 14.97 7.79
CA PRO A 49 23.65 13.82 7.66
C PRO A 49 23.07 12.76 6.71
N ALA A 50 23.88 12.18 5.84
CA ALA A 50 23.45 11.25 4.79
C ALA A 50 22.65 10.03 5.33
N LYS A 51 22.99 9.52 6.52
CA LYS A 51 22.25 8.42 7.16
C LYS A 51 20.84 8.87 7.58
N GLN A 52 20.73 10.08 8.13
CA GLN A 52 19.45 10.69 8.51
C GLN A 52 18.58 10.94 7.28
N ALA A 53 19.13 11.59 6.24
CA ALA A 53 18.43 11.87 4.99
C ALA A 53 17.84 10.58 4.38
N ARG A 54 18.63 9.49 4.31
CA ARG A 54 18.13 8.20 3.79
C ARG A 54 16.95 7.65 4.58
N ALA A 55 16.98 7.74 5.91
CA ALA A 55 15.89 7.27 6.76
C ALA A 55 14.61 8.12 6.57
N GLN A 56 14.77 9.44 6.48
CA GLN A 56 13.67 10.39 6.23
C GLN A 56 13.03 10.18 4.85
N ILE A 57 13.84 10.07 3.82
CA ILE A 57 13.40 9.80 2.45
C ILE A 57 12.64 8.46 2.40
N LEU A 58 13.16 7.43 3.05
CA LEU A 58 12.51 6.11 3.08
C LEU A 58 11.12 6.16 3.75
N ALA A 59 10.99 6.87 4.87
CA ALA A 59 9.69 7.03 5.54
C ALA A 59 8.69 7.76 4.63
N ALA A 60 9.10 8.86 4.00
CA ALA A 60 8.25 9.63 3.08
C ALA A 60 7.86 8.83 1.83
N ARG A 61 8.79 8.08 1.22
CA ARG A 61 8.50 7.21 0.07
C ARG A 61 7.51 6.10 0.41
N ARG A 62 7.65 5.46 1.57
CA ARG A 62 6.69 4.45 2.05
C ARG A 62 5.29 5.03 2.19
N TYR A 63 5.18 6.22 2.75
CA TYR A 63 3.89 6.86 2.96
C TYR A 63 3.25 7.34 1.63
N GLY A 64 4.03 7.92 0.73
CA GLY A 64 3.58 8.24 -0.63
C GLY A 64 3.15 6.98 -1.41
N THR A 65 3.91 5.87 -1.29
CA THR A 65 3.53 4.60 -1.92
C THR A 65 2.27 4.00 -1.29
N PHE A 66 2.05 4.17 0.01
CA PHE A 66 0.77 3.81 0.63
C PHE A 66 -0.39 4.57 -0.03
N TRP A 67 -0.28 5.87 -0.23
CA TRP A 67 -1.31 6.66 -0.92
C TRP A 67 -1.54 6.19 -2.36
N ASN A 68 -0.48 5.74 -3.05
CA ASN A 68 -0.58 5.19 -4.40
C ASN A 68 -1.21 3.79 -4.47
N THR A 69 -0.99 2.95 -3.48
CA THR A 69 -1.35 1.52 -3.54
C THR A 69 -2.49 1.11 -2.61
N GLY A 70 -2.69 1.86 -1.52
CA GLY A 70 -3.57 1.48 -0.41
C GLY A 70 -2.97 0.41 0.52
N ASP A 71 -1.69 0.03 0.36
CA ASP A 71 -1.06 -0.98 1.21
C ASP A 71 -0.88 -0.47 2.64
N ALA A 72 -1.73 -0.93 3.54
CA ALA A 72 -1.72 -0.57 4.96
C ALA A 72 -0.39 -0.90 5.66
N THR A 73 0.38 -1.88 5.18
CA THR A 73 1.69 -2.24 5.73
C THR A 73 2.69 -1.10 5.54
N LEU A 74 2.64 -0.43 4.39
CA LEU A 74 3.49 0.72 4.10
C LEU A 74 3.18 1.90 5.03
N ALA A 75 1.89 2.21 5.26
CA ALA A 75 1.50 3.25 6.22
C ALA A 75 1.99 2.91 7.64
N ARG A 76 1.74 1.69 8.12
CA ARG A 76 2.15 1.25 9.47
C ARG A 76 3.66 1.22 9.66
N THR A 77 4.44 1.03 8.60
CA THR A 77 5.90 1.08 8.66
C THR A 77 6.46 2.50 8.50
N ALA A 78 5.75 3.39 7.81
CA ALA A 78 6.12 4.79 7.64
C ALA A 78 5.81 5.63 8.86
N LEU A 79 4.62 5.44 9.46
CA LEU A 79 4.12 6.24 10.59
C LEU A 79 4.63 5.72 11.92
N ALA A 80 4.87 6.62 12.88
CA ALA A 80 5.15 6.28 14.26
C ALA A 80 3.88 5.69 14.94
N ALA A 81 4.06 4.90 15.99
CA ALA A 81 2.92 4.32 16.72
C ALA A 81 2.04 5.41 17.38
N ASP A 82 2.66 6.50 17.77
CA ASP A 82 2.07 7.70 18.37
C ASP A 82 1.93 8.86 17.38
N PHE A 83 1.81 8.53 16.08
CA PHE A 83 1.64 9.50 14.99
C PHE A 83 0.52 10.50 15.28
N VAL A 84 0.79 11.79 15.05
CA VAL A 84 -0.16 12.89 15.23
C VAL A 84 -0.39 13.61 13.89
N ASP A 85 -1.64 13.63 13.45
CA ASP A 85 -2.09 14.50 12.38
C ASP A 85 -2.38 15.90 12.95
N ARG A 86 -1.62 16.90 12.52
CA ARG A 86 -1.72 18.30 13.01
C ARG A 86 -2.75 19.14 12.26
N THR A 87 -3.27 18.64 11.16
CA THR A 87 -4.31 19.27 10.34
C THR A 87 -5.53 18.38 10.18
N LEU A 88 -5.80 17.58 11.22
CA LEU A 88 -6.82 16.54 11.24
C LEU A 88 -8.18 17.06 10.72
N PRO A 89 -8.69 16.53 9.59
CA PRO A 89 -10.01 16.89 9.10
C PRO A 89 -11.12 16.51 10.09
N ALA A 90 -12.18 17.32 10.13
CA ALA A 90 -13.32 17.05 10.99
C ALA A 90 -13.90 15.65 10.77
N GLY A 91 -14.09 14.90 11.85
CA GLY A 91 -14.62 13.54 11.84
C GLY A 91 -13.62 12.43 11.50
N ARG A 92 -12.36 12.78 11.19
CA ARG A 92 -11.28 11.78 11.01
C ARG A 92 -10.71 11.35 12.36
N GLU A 93 -10.44 10.07 12.53
CA GLU A 93 -9.77 9.52 13.70
C GLU A 93 -8.29 9.94 13.73
N GLN A 94 -7.78 10.27 14.92
CA GLN A 94 -6.37 10.60 15.12
C GLN A 94 -5.48 9.34 15.03
N GLY A 95 -4.20 9.52 14.75
CA GLY A 95 -3.23 8.44 14.66
C GLY A 95 -3.26 7.68 13.33
N VAL A 96 -2.68 6.49 13.32
CA VAL A 96 -2.50 5.68 12.09
C VAL A 96 -3.85 5.27 11.47
N ALA A 97 -4.91 5.14 12.25
CA ALA A 97 -6.22 4.74 11.76
C ALA A 97 -6.83 5.77 10.80
N GLY A 98 -6.60 7.07 11.02
CA GLY A 98 -7.12 8.15 10.19
C GLY A 98 -6.74 8.05 8.72
N PRO A 99 -5.45 8.05 8.35
CA PRO A 99 -5.04 7.91 6.96
C PRO A 99 -5.44 6.56 6.33
N LEU A 100 -5.48 5.46 7.11
CA LEU A 100 -5.96 4.17 6.60
C LEU A 100 -7.43 4.23 6.17
N ALA A 101 -8.29 4.81 6.99
CA ALA A 101 -9.70 5.00 6.67
C ALA A 101 -9.89 5.97 5.49
N ALA A 102 -9.12 7.07 5.45
CA ALA A 102 -9.16 8.04 4.36
C ALA A 102 -8.77 7.40 3.02
N SER A 103 -7.68 6.64 2.97
CA SER A 103 -7.26 5.92 1.76
C SER A 103 -8.31 4.91 1.29
N SER A 104 -8.93 4.18 2.22
CA SER A 104 -10.01 3.24 1.89
C SER A 104 -11.21 3.96 1.26
N THR A 105 -11.64 5.09 1.83
CA THR A 105 -12.73 5.91 1.30
C THR A 105 -12.42 6.47 -0.08
N MET A 106 -11.21 7.01 -0.27
CA MET A 106 -10.79 7.55 -1.57
C MET A 106 -10.74 6.46 -2.64
N ARG A 107 -10.26 5.27 -2.32
CA ARG A 107 -10.21 4.14 -3.27
C ARG A 107 -11.56 3.51 -3.53
N ALA A 108 -12.51 3.59 -2.61
CA ALA A 108 -13.89 3.20 -2.87
C ALA A 108 -14.56 4.13 -3.90
N ALA A 109 -14.19 5.42 -3.91
CA ALA A 109 -14.68 6.39 -4.88
C ALA A 109 -13.90 6.34 -6.19
N ILE A 110 -12.57 6.22 -6.11
CA ILE A 110 -11.62 6.29 -7.23
C ILE A 110 -10.78 5.01 -7.21
N PRO A 111 -11.27 3.88 -7.79
CA PRO A 111 -10.58 2.58 -7.68
C PRO A 111 -9.20 2.55 -8.34
N ASP A 112 -8.97 3.37 -9.34
CA ASP A 112 -7.71 3.54 -10.06
C ASP A 112 -6.87 4.72 -9.54
N LEU A 113 -7.12 5.16 -8.30
CA LEU A 113 -6.37 6.28 -7.71
C LEU A 113 -4.87 6.03 -7.76
N HIS A 114 -4.18 6.94 -8.41
CA HIS A 114 -2.74 6.99 -8.56
C HIS A 114 -2.17 8.22 -7.85
N CYS A 115 -1.01 8.06 -7.20
CA CYS A 115 -0.29 9.13 -6.52
C CYS A 115 1.17 9.15 -6.99
N ASP A 116 1.64 10.33 -7.40
CA ASP A 116 3.06 10.62 -7.67
C ASP A 116 3.64 11.51 -6.58
N ILE A 117 4.93 11.36 -6.29
CA ILE A 117 5.69 12.33 -5.49
C ILE A 117 6.41 13.27 -6.48
N GLU A 118 5.83 14.44 -6.72
CA GLU A 118 6.41 15.42 -7.66
C GLU A 118 7.68 16.04 -7.11
N GLN A 119 7.67 16.42 -5.83
CA GLN A 119 8.81 17.03 -5.16
C GLN A 119 8.97 16.48 -3.75
N MET A 120 10.22 16.36 -3.33
CA MET A 120 10.58 16.03 -1.95
C MET A 120 11.74 16.91 -1.51
N ILE A 121 11.58 17.58 -0.36
CA ILE A 121 12.60 18.45 0.25
C ILE A 121 12.86 17.94 1.66
N VAL A 122 14.13 17.71 1.98
CA VAL A 122 14.60 17.23 3.29
C VAL A 122 15.46 18.33 3.93
N ALA A 123 15.03 18.79 5.11
CA ALA A 123 15.75 19.82 5.87
C ALA A 123 15.58 19.59 7.38
N GLY A 124 16.68 19.49 8.12
CA GLY A 124 16.66 19.19 9.54
C GLY A 124 15.94 17.86 9.82
N ASP A 125 14.90 17.89 10.65
CA ASP A 125 14.02 16.75 10.95
C ASP A 125 12.73 16.77 10.11
N ARG A 126 12.63 17.61 9.09
CA ARG A 126 11.45 17.80 8.25
C ARG A 126 11.65 17.20 6.86
N VAL A 127 10.54 16.64 6.34
CA VAL A 127 10.40 16.29 4.93
C VAL A 127 9.15 16.97 4.40
N VAL A 128 9.28 17.76 3.36
CA VAL A 128 8.14 18.30 2.61
C VAL A 128 7.96 17.44 1.37
N VAL A 129 6.73 17.02 1.10
CA VAL A 129 6.38 16.32 -0.14
C VAL A 129 5.24 17.05 -0.84
N HIS A 130 5.38 17.20 -2.15
CA HIS A 130 4.30 17.67 -3.02
C HIS A 130 3.80 16.46 -3.82
N LEU A 131 2.53 16.14 -3.64
CA LEU A 131 1.87 14.95 -4.19
C LEU A 131 0.91 15.34 -5.30
N HIS A 132 0.79 14.49 -6.31
CA HIS A 132 -0.18 14.64 -7.38
C HIS A 132 -1.03 13.36 -7.48
N PHE A 133 -2.33 13.54 -7.32
CA PHE A 133 -3.32 12.47 -7.36
C PHE A 133 -4.12 12.51 -8.65
N ARG A 134 -4.31 11.34 -9.28
CA ARG A 134 -5.08 11.18 -10.52
C ARG A 134 -5.91 9.90 -10.46
N GLY A 135 -6.97 9.86 -11.23
CA GLY A 135 -7.83 8.68 -11.39
C GLY A 135 -9.18 9.03 -12.00
N HIS A 136 -10.14 8.12 -11.83
CA HIS A 136 -11.50 8.32 -12.33
C HIS A 136 -12.53 8.02 -11.24
N PHE A 137 -13.44 8.94 -11.03
CA PHE A 137 -14.55 8.74 -10.12
C PHE A 137 -15.58 7.80 -10.75
N THR A 138 -15.45 6.52 -10.45
CA THR A 138 -16.33 5.44 -10.95
C THR A 138 -17.05 4.71 -9.82
N GLY A 139 -16.62 4.90 -8.58
CA GLY A 139 -17.21 4.32 -7.40
C GLY A 139 -18.20 5.25 -6.70
N THR A 140 -18.22 5.23 -5.37
CA THR A 140 -19.13 6.05 -4.57
C THR A 140 -18.38 6.86 -3.52
N PHE A 141 -18.65 8.15 -3.44
CA PHE A 141 -18.19 9.04 -2.38
C PHE A 141 -19.39 9.61 -1.62
N ASN A 142 -19.55 9.27 -0.34
CA ASN A 142 -20.74 9.54 0.45
C ASN A 142 -22.01 9.00 -0.28
N ALA A 143 -22.95 9.88 -0.64
CA ALA A 143 -24.17 9.54 -1.37
C ALA A 143 -24.06 9.72 -2.90
N THR A 144 -22.89 10.13 -3.42
CA THR A 144 -22.69 10.44 -4.84
C THR A 144 -22.00 9.29 -5.53
N THR A 145 -22.56 8.81 -6.63
CA THR A 145 -21.95 7.79 -7.49
C THR A 145 -21.27 8.46 -8.68
N GLY A 146 -20.03 8.06 -8.94
CA GLY A 146 -19.25 8.56 -10.07
C GLY A 146 -19.73 8.01 -11.40
N SER A 147 -19.50 8.77 -12.46
CA SER A 147 -19.79 8.39 -13.85
C SER A 147 -18.54 8.41 -14.76
N GLY A 148 -17.34 8.33 -14.14
CA GLY A 148 -16.07 8.33 -14.87
C GLY A 148 -15.42 9.71 -14.97
N GLN A 149 -15.82 10.66 -14.14
CA GLN A 149 -15.18 11.99 -14.13
C GLN A 149 -13.69 11.86 -13.82
N SER A 150 -12.86 12.59 -14.56
CA SER A 150 -11.43 12.67 -14.29
C SER A 150 -11.17 13.38 -12.97
N ILE A 151 -10.33 12.79 -12.16
CA ILE A 151 -9.82 13.34 -10.90
C ILE A 151 -8.35 13.69 -11.11
N ASP A 152 -8.00 14.93 -10.78
CA ASP A 152 -6.65 15.47 -10.90
C ASP A 152 -6.51 16.59 -9.86
N PHE A 153 -5.82 16.33 -8.74
CA PHE A 153 -5.61 17.29 -7.66
C PHE A 153 -4.28 17.09 -6.97
N ILE A 154 -3.83 18.09 -6.25
CA ILE A 154 -2.56 18.11 -5.54
C ILE A 154 -2.75 18.13 -4.03
N ALA A 155 -1.70 17.68 -3.32
CA ALA A 155 -1.56 17.85 -1.89
C ALA A 155 -0.12 18.22 -1.54
N THR A 156 0.06 18.86 -0.38
CA THR A 156 1.40 19.13 0.16
C THR A 156 1.41 18.77 1.64
N ASP A 157 2.32 17.91 2.00
CA ASP A 157 2.54 17.45 3.36
C ASP A 157 3.87 17.93 3.90
N ILE A 158 3.90 18.25 5.19
CA ILE A 158 5.11 18.49 5.97
C ILE A 158 5.19 17.44 7.05
N TYR A 159 6.15 16.54 6.97
CA TYR A 159 6.40 15.52 7.98
C TYR A 159 7.47 15.97 8.98
N ARG A 160 7.25 15.71 10.27
CA ARG A 160 8.34 15.62 11.24
C ARG A 160 8.73 14.15 11.38
N ILE A 161 10.02 13.88 11.14
CA ILE A 161 10.56 12.54 11.23
C ILE A 161 11.27 12.35 12.56
N ASP A 162 10.90 11.30 13.27
CA ASP A 162 11.54 10.86 14.48
C ASP A 162 11.85 9.36 14.38
N HIS A 163 13.06 8.97 14.76
CA HIS A 163 13.53 7.57 14.67
C HIS A 163 13.23 6.87 13.34
N GLY A 164 13.31 7.63 12.22
CA GLY A 164 13.06 7.12 10.87
C GLY A 164 11.59 6.85 10.54
N ARG A 165 10.66 7.40 11.32
CA ARG A 165 9.22 7.33 11.12
C ARG A 165 8.60 8.73 11.12
N ILE A 166 7.49 8.89 10.44
CA ILE A 166 6.69 10.11 10.46
C ILE A 166 5.97 10.17 11.82
N ALA A 167 6.39 11.08 12.67
CA ALA A 167 5.78 11.30 13.98
C ALA A 167 4.64 12.31 13.92
N GLU A 168 4.75 13.31 13.02
CA GLU A 168 3.72 14.34 12.82
C GLU A 168 3.57 14.66 11.34
N ASN A 169 2.35 15.00 10.93
CA ASN A 169 2.04 15.51 9.61
C ASN A 169 1.21 16.78 9.68
N TRP A 170 1.55 17.79 8.90
CA TRP A 170 0.73 18.93 8.49
C TRP A 170 0.47 18.77 7.00
N HIS A 171 -0.79 18.72 6.59
CA HIS A 171 -1.12 18.50 5.19
C HIS A 171 -2.23 19.45 4.72
N ILE A 172 -2.15 19.80 3.45
CA ILE A 172 -3.19 20.57 2.75
C ILE A 172 -3.39 19.92 1.39
N GLU A 173 -4.62 19.50 1.12
CA GLU A 173 -5.07 19.05 -0.19
C GLU A 173 -5.83 20.17 -0.91
N ASP A 174 -5.78 20.20 -2.23
CA ASP A 174 -6.70 21.01 -3.04
C ASP A 174 -8.11 20.40 -3.03
N ASN A 175 -8.73 20.47 -1.85
CA ASN A 175 -10.05 19.91 -1.63
C ASN A 175 -11.13 20.58 -2.48
N LEU A 176 -10.96 21.87 -2.84
CA LEU A 176 -11.94 22.55 -3.68
C LEU A 176 -11.97 21.95 -5.09
N THR A 177 -10.80 21.74 -5.69
CA THR A 177 -10.68 21.07 -6.98
C THR A 177 -11.25 19.66 -6.93
N LEU A 178 -10.86 18.87 -5.92
CA LEU A 178 -11.40 17.51 -5.72
C LEU A 178 -12.93 17.51 -5.62
N MET A 179 -13.52 18.35 -4.77
CA MET A 179 -14.97 18.39 -4.59
C MET A 179 -15.73 18.82 -5.85
N ARG A 180 -15.15 19.73 -6.65
CA ARG A 180 -15.70 20.11 -7.97
C ARG A 180 -15.68 18.93 -8.95
N GLN A 181 -14.57 18.22 -9.02
CA GLN A 181 -14.41 17.05 -9.89
C GLN A 181 -15.32 15.88 -9.48
N LEU A 182 -15.59 15.74 -8.19
CA LEU A 182 -16.60 14.79 -7.68
C LEU A 182 -18.05 15.25 -7.92
N GLY A 183 -18.27 16.50 -8.37
CA GLY A 183 -19.62 17.07 -8.57
C GLY A 183 -20.35 17.42 -7.26
N LEU A 184 -19.61 17.65 -6.17
CA LEU A 184 -20.18 17.94 -4.85
C LEU A 184 -20.34 19.44 -4.58
N VAL A 185 -19.64 20.28 -5.33
CA VAL A 185 -19.72 21.74 -5.29
C VAL A 185 -19.66 22.31 -6.70
N GLY A 186 -20.34 23.45 -6.91
CA GLY A 186 -20.34 24.16 -8.19
C GLY A 186 -19.17 25.13 -8.36
#